data_71c4d303c4dbba31b5ef122b8f535f29
#
_entry.id   71c4d303c4dbba31b5ef122b8f535f29
#
_cell.length_a   1.000
_cell.length_b   1.000
_cell.length_c   1.000
_cell.angle_alpha   90.00
_cell.angle_beta   90.00
_cell.angle_gamma   90.00
#
_symmetry.space_group_name_H-M   'P 1'
#
loop_
_entity.id
_entity.type
_entity.pdbx_description
1 polymer ?
#
loop_
_entity_poly.entity_id
_entity_poly.type
_entity_poly.pdbx_seq_one_letter_code
_entity_poly.pdbx_strand_id
1 'polypeptide(L)'
;MFKKFQIHLLDNFPHLKNQKILLALSGGLDSCVLLSLCLKQGLNISIAHCNFQLRGKDSEDDALWIKKLADKNKLECKLKRFNTEVYAKNKKISIQMAARKLRYDWFDELSVKHNYEAILVGHH
;
A
#
# COMPACT_ATOMS: atom_id res chain seq x y z
N MET A 1 -7.90 12.76 6.82
CA MET A 1 -6.88 11.72 6.77
C MET A 1 -5.76 12.05 5.80
N PHE A 2 -6.11 12.39 4.58
CA PHE A 2 -5.09 12.74 3.59
C PHE A 2 -4.28 13.98 3.98
N LYS A 3 -4.94 15.04 4.44
CA LYS A 3 -4.24 16.25 4.88
C LYS A 3 -3.29 15.96 6.03
N LYS A 4 -3.72 15.13 6.97
CA LYS A 4 -2.89 14.72 8.10
C LYS A 4 -1.67 13.92 7.62
N PHE A 5 -1.88 13.07 6.64
CA PHE A 5 -0.79 12.30 6.03
C PHE A 5 0.23 13.24 5.36
N GLN A 6 -0.24 14.23 4.62
CA GLN A 6 0.65 15.20 3.98
C GLN A 6 1.52 15.92 5.00
N ILE A 7 0.93 16.39 6.09
CA ILE A 7 1.67 17.07 7.14
C ILE A 7 2.73 16.15 7.74
N HIS A 8 2.33 14.92 8.04
CA HIS A 8 3.25 13.93 8.59
C HIS A 8 4.42 13.65 7.65
N LEU A 9 4.14 13.50 6.36
CA LEU A 9 5.16 13.25 5.35
C LEU A 9 6.16 14.41 5.28
N LEU A 10 5.66 15.63 5.28
CA LEU A 10 6.52 16.82 5.22
C LEU A 10 7.40 16.93 6.46
N ASP A 11 6.83 16.67 7.63
CA ASP A 11 7.56 16.75 8.90
C ASP A 11 8.66 15.69 8.98
N ASN A 12 8.44 14.54 8.36
CA ASN A 12 9.37 13.42 8.42
C ASN A 12 10.25 13.30 7.18
N PHE A 13 10.14 14.22 6.24
CA PHE A 13 10.83 14.13 4.97
C PHE A 13 12.36 13.95 5.11
N PRO A 14 13.05 14.70 5.97
CA PRO A 14 14.51 14.51 6.10
C PRO A 14 14.91 13.10 6.50
N HIS A 15 14.07 12.42 7.26
CA HIS A 15 14.33 11.05 7.68
C HIS A 15 14.02 10.03 6.60
N LEU A 16 13.04 10.34 5.74
CA LEU A 16 12.57 9.41 4.72
C LEU A 16 13.37 9.49 3.42
N LYS A 17 14.00 10.61 3.17
CA LYS A 17 14.62 10.91 1.87
C LYS A 17 15.63 9.88 1.40
N ASN A 18 16.42 9.31 2.30
CA ASN A 18 17.43 8.32 1.96
C ASN A 18 17.02 6.90 2.34
N GLN A 19 15.76 6.70 2.68
CA GLN A 19 15.26 5.40 3.08
C GLN A 19 14.58 4.70 1.92
N LYS A 20 14.60 3.38 1.98
CA LYS A 20 13.84 2.55 1.04
C LYS A 20 12.43 2.40 1.59
N ILE A 21 11.45 2.92 0.86
CA ILE A 21 10.08 3.07 1.35
C ILE A 21 9.11 2.20 0.55
N LEU A 22 8.22 1.53 1.27
CA LEU A 22 7.10 0.82 0.67
C LEU A 22 5.85 1.68 0.82
N LEU A 23 5.24 2.06 -0.31
CA LEU A 23 4.02 2.86 -0.33
C LEU A 23 2.83 1.95 -0.60
N ALA A 24 1.95 1.81 0.38
CA ALA A 24 0.76 0.97 0.24
C ALA A 24 -0.40 1.80 -0.33
N LEU A 25 -0.88 1.39 -1.50
CA LEU A 25 -1.96 2.07 -2.21
C LEU A 25 -3.17 1.15 -2.33
N SER A 26 -4.34 1.71 -2.17
CA SER A 26 -5.60 0.95 -2.24
C SER A 26 -6.37 1.13 -3.55
N GLY A 27 -6.00 2.12 -4.34
CA GLY A 27 -6.72 2.48 -5.56
C GLY A 27 -7.46 3.80 -5.41
N GLY A 28 -7.92 4.34 -6.53
CA GLY A 28 -8.67 5.59 -6.54
C GLY A 28 -7.78 6.84 -6.61
N LEU A 29 -8.43 8.00 -6.62
CA LEU A 29 -7.76 9.29 -6.77
C LEU A 29 -6.74 9.57 -5.66
N ASP A 30 -7.06 9.17 -4.43
CA ASP A 30 -6.18 9.42 -3.30
C ASP A 30 -4.83 8.73 -3.49
N SER A 31 -4.82 7.56 -4.12
CA SER A 31 -3.56 6.86 -4.43
C SER A 31 -2.70 7.65 -5.41
N CYS A 32 -3.31 8.24 -6.44
CA CYS A 32 -2.57 9.09 -7.38
C CYS A 32 -1.95 10.30 -6.70
N VAL A 33 -2.72 10.96 -5.85
CA VAL A 33 -2.26 12.16 -5.16
C VAL A 33 -1.12 11.82 -4.21
N LEU A 34 -1.28 10.74 -3.46
CA LEU A 34 -0.27 10.29 -2.51
C LEU A 34 1.03 9.92 -3.23
N LEU A 35 0.93 9.19 -4.33
CA LEU A 35 2.09 8.84 -5.14
C LEU A 35 2.80 10.09 -5.68
N SER A 36 2.03 11.02 -6.23
CA SER A 36 2.58 12.27 -6.75
C SER A 36 3.33 13.05 -5.67
N LEU A 37 2.77 13.09 -4.47
CA LEU A 37 3.39 13.77 -3.35
C LEU A 37 4.73 13.14 -2.99
N CYS A 38 4.78 11.81 -2.91
CA CYS A 38 6.02 11.09 -2.61
C CYS A 38 7.08 11.31 -3.68
N LEU A 39 6.69 11.27 -4.95
CA LEU A 39 7.62 11.48 -6.06
C LEU A 39 8.15 12.90 -6.07
N LYS A 40 7.31 13.89 -5.78
CA LYS A 40 7.74 15.29 -5.68
C LYS A 40 8.78 15.49 -4.59
N GLN A 41 8.67 14.73 -3.51
CA GLN A 41 9.63 14.82 -2.41
C GLN A 41 10.91 14.04 -2.67
N GLY A 42 11.01 13.37 -3.81
CA GLY A 42 12.20 12.62 -4.17
C GLY A 42 12.42 11.35 -3.37
N LEU A 43 11.34 10.76 -2.86
CA LEU A 43 11.44 9.55 -2.05
C LEU A 43 11.70 8.31 -2.91
N ASN A 44 12.48 7.39 -2.38
CA ASN A 44 12.75 6.10 -3.02
C ASN A 44 11.65 5.12 -2.63
N ILE A 45 10.64 4.98 -3.48
CA ILE A 45 9.45 4.20 -3.17
C ILE A 45 9.27 3.00 -4.09
N SER A 46 8.68 1.94 -3.52
CA SER A 46 8.07 0.84 -4.26
C SER A 46 6.61 0.79 -3.84
N ILE A 47 5.75 0.32 -4.71
CA ILE A 47 4.32 0.28 -4.44
C ILE A 47 3.92 -1.11 -3.95
N ALA A 48 3.04 -1.18 -2.97
CA ALA A 48 2.40 -2.41 -2.53
C ALA A 48 0.88 -2.25 -2.62
N HIS A 49 0.21 -3.28 -3.09
CA HIS A 49 -1.23 -3.31 -3.16
C HIS A 49 -1.77 -4.66 -2.72
N CYS A 50 -2.73 -4.63 -1.81
CA CYS A 50 -3.43 -5.82 -1.33
C CYS A 50 -4.74 -5.96 -2.08
N ASN A 51 -4.91 -7.05 -2.81
CA ASN A 51 -6.19 -7.40 -3.40
C ASN A 51 -6.89 -8.40 -2.48
N PHE A 52 -7.80 -7.90 -1.68
CA PHE A 52 -8.50 -8.72 -0.69
C PHE A 52 -9.64 -9.54 -1.29
N GLN A 53 -9.92 -9.36 -2.57
CA GLN A 53 -10.95 -10.11 -3.31
C GLN A 53 -12.35 -10.01 -2.67
N LEU A 54 -12.67 -8.83 -2.13
CA LEU A 54 -13.93 -8.61 -1.44
C LEU A 54 -15.00 -7.96 -2.30
N ARG A 55 -14.63 -7.38 -3.43
CA ARG A 55 -15.52 -6.66 -4.33
C ARG A 55 -15.50 -7.20 -5.75
N GLY A 56 -15.15 -8.48 -5.90
CA GLY A 56 -15.16 -9.14 -7.20
C GLY A 56 -14.36 -8.41 -8.26
N LYS A 57 -15.03 -8.05 -9.35
CA LYS A 57 -14.37 -7.37 -10.47
C LYS A 57 -13.74 -6.03 -10.07
N ASP A 58 -14.38 -5.29 -9.16
CA ASP A 58 -13.85 -3.99 -8.72
C ASP A 58 -12.50 -4.16 -8.03
N SER A 59 -12.32 -5.22 -7.26
CA SER A 59 -11.02 -5.51 -6.64
C SER A 59 -9.94 -5.80 -7.67
N GLU A 60 -10.29 -6.53 -8.72
CA GLU A 60 -9.34 -6.83 -9.82
C GLU A 60 -9.04 -5.58 -10.64
N ASP A 61 -10.01 -4.73 -10.87
CA ASP A 61 -9.83 -3.47 -11.60
C ASP A 61 -8.91 -2.52 -10.82
N ASP A 62 -9.07 -2.43 -9.51
CA ASP A 62 -8.20 -1.63 -8.65
C ASP A 62 -6.76 -2.12 -8.73
N ALA A 63 -6.56 -3.43 -8.65
CA ALA A 63 -5.22 -4.02 -8.73
C ALA A 63 -4.56 -3.71 -10.07
N LEU A 64 -5.31 -3.85 -11.16
CA LEU A 64 -4.80 -3.56 -12.51
C LEU A 64 -4.45 -2.08 -12.65
N TRP A 65 -5.28 -1.20 -12.11
CA TRP A 65 -5.06 0.23 -12.15
C TRP A 65 -3.79 0.62 -11.39
N ILE A 66 -3.57 0.04 -10.21
CA ILE A 66 -2.36 0.28 -9.42
C ILE A 66 -1.12 -0.19 -10.18
N LYS A 67 -1.20 -1.36 -10.82
CA LYS A 67 -0.08 -1.89 -11.60
C LYS A 67 0.28 -0.95 -12.75
N LYS A 68 -0.74 -0.45 -13.46
CA LYS A 68 -0.52 0.48 -14.56
C LYS A 68 0.08 1.79 -14.07
N LEU A 69 -0.37 2.26 -12.91
CA LEU A 69 0.17 3.48 -12.30
C LEU A 69 1.66 3.30 -11.96
N ALA A 70 2.02 2.17 -11.39
CA ALA A 70 3.41 1.85 -11.09
C ALA A 70 4.27 1.79 -12.36
N ASP A 71 3.78 1.10 -13.38
CA ASP A 71 4.49 0.98 -14.65
C ASP A 71 4.70 2.34 -15.31
N LYS A 72 3.67 3.18 -15.29
CA LYS A 72 3.76 4.53 -15.85
C LYS A 72 4.84 5.36 -15.18
N ASN A 73 5.05 5.16 -13.90
CA ASN A 73 6.05 5.89 -13.12
C ASN A 73 7.36 5.13 -12.94
N LYS A 74 7.50 3.99 -13.62
CA LYS A 74 8.69 3.14 -13.59
C LYS A 74 9.05 2.70 -12.17
N LEU A 75 8.04 2.35 -11.40
CA LEU A 75 8.20 1.91 -10.01
C LEU A 75 7.92 0.42 -9.89
N GLU A 76 8.63 -0.22 -8.96
CA GLU A 76 8.37 -1.61 -8.62
C GLU A 76 7.02 -1.71 -7.91
N CYS A 77 6.24 -2.73 -8.25
CA CYS A 77 4.93 -2.95 -7.66
C CYS A 77 4.84 -4.35 -7.08
N LYS A 78 4.60 -4.44 -5.78
CA LYS A 78 4.32 -5.69 -5.09
C LYS A 78 2.81 -5.82 -4.98
N LEU A 79 2.27 -6.88 -5.55
CA LEU A 79 0.84 -7.09 -5.59
C LEU A 79 0.51 -8.49 -5.09
N LYS A 80 -0.42 -8.60 -4.17
CA LYS A 80 -0.81 -9.89 -3.61
C LYS A 80 -2.31 -10.02 -3.49
N ARG A 81 -2.84 -11.18 -3.90
CA ARG A 81 -4.24 -11.54 -3.70
C ARG A 81 -4.38 -12.33 -2.42
N PHE A 82 -5.43 -12.03 -1.67
CA PHE A 82 -5.74 -12.74 -0.43
C PHE A 82 -7.15 -13.33 -0.51
N ASN A 83 -7.30 -14.56 -0.04
CA ASN A 83 -8.63 -15.11 0.16
C ASN A 83 -9.12 -14.72 1.54
N THR A 84 -9.54 -13.47 1.64
CA THR A 84 -9.86 -12.84 2.92
C THR A 84 -11.05 -13.49 3.62
N GLU A 85 -12.08 -13.85 2.86
CA GLU A 85 -13.28 -14.47 3.44
C GLU A 85 -12.96 -15.82 4.09
N VAL A 86 -12.15 -16.64 3.43
CA VAL A 86 -11.77 -17.94 3.98
C VAL A 86 -10.90 -17.75 5.22
N TYR A 87 -9.97 -16.82 5.16
CA TYR A 87 -9.11 -16.51 6.30
C TYR A 87 -9.93 -16.06 7.52
N ALA A 88 -10.87 -15.14 7.30
CA ALA A 88 -11.74 -14.64 8.36
C ALA A 88 -12.56 -15.77 8.98
N LYS A 89 -13.12 -16.63 8.15
CA LYS A 89 -13.92 -17.77 8.61
C LYS A 89 -13.10 -18.76 9.42
N ASN A 90 -11.91 -19.09 8.93
CA ASN A 90 -11.02 -20.03 9.61
C ASN A 90 -10.54 -19.51 10.95
N LYS A 91 -10.29 -18.22 11.05
CA LYS A 91 -9.81 -17.58 12.28
C LYS A 91 -10.94 -17.10 13.18
N LYS A 92 -12.19 -17.18 12.71
CA LYS A 92 -13.38 -16.74 13.45
C LYS A 92 -13.29 -15.25 13.83
N ILE A 93 -12.88 -14.44 12.87
CA ILE A 93 -12.76 -12.99 13.04
C ILE A 93 -13.54 -12.29 11.93
N SER A 94 -13.72 -10.97 12.09
CA SER A 94 -14.41 -10.17 11.08
C SER A 94 -13.59 -10.06 9.81
N ILE A 95 -14.24 -9.72 8.71
CA ILE A 95 -13.56 -9.44 7.43
C ILE A 95 -12.59 -8.29 7.59
N GLN A 96 -12.96 -7.25 8.33
CA GLN A 96 -12.10 -6.10 8.55
C GLN A 96 -10.83 -6.48 9.31
N MET A 97 -10.97 -7.29 10.36
CA MET A 97 -9.81 -7.76 11.13
C MET A 97 -8.93 -8.67 10.28
N ALA A 98 -9.54 -9.53 9.47
CA ALA A 98 -8.81 -10.41 8.57
C ALA A 98 -7.98 -9.62 7.57
N ALA A 99 -8.59 -8.64 6.93
CA ALA A 99 -7.90 -7.80 5.95
C ALA A 99 -6.72 -7.06 6.59
N ARG A 100 -6.94 -6.49 7.78
CA ARG A 100 -5.89 -5.79 8.51
C ARG A 100 -4.72 -6.71 8.84
N LYS A 101 -5.00 -7.90 9.37
CA LYS A 101 -3.95 -8.85 9.73
C LYS A 101 -3.18 -9.33 8.52
N LEU A 102 -3.88 -9.69 7.45
CA LEU A 102 -3.24 -10.13 6.22
C LEU A 102 -2.35 -9.04 5.64
N ARG A 103 -2.81 -7.80 5.66
CA ARG A 103 -2.05 -6.64 5.15
C ARG A 103 -0.75 -6.46 5.92
N TYR A 104 -0.80 -6.36 7.23
CA TYR A 104 0.38 -6.06 8.03
C TYR A 104 1.35 -7.22 8.11
N ASP A 105 0.86 -8.46 8.13
CA ASP A 105 1.74 -9.63 8.08
C ASP A 105 2.55 -9.64 6.77
N TRP A 106 1.88 -9.30 5.65
CA TRP A 106 2.56 -9.24 4.37
C TRP A 106 3.55 -8.07 4.28
N PHE A 107 3.19 -6.92 4.84
CA PHE A 107 4.11 -5.77 4.86
C PHE A 107 5.36 -6.08 5.69
N ASP A 108 5.20 -6.76 6.82
CA ASP A 108 6.33 -7.19 7.64
C ASP A 108 7.23 -8.14 6.85
N GLU A 109 6.64 -9.09 6.16
CA GLU A 109 7.36 -10.03 5.29
C GLU A 109 8.15 -9.29 4.21
N LEU A 110 7.52 -8.34 3.53
CA LEU A 110 8.18 -7.54 2.50
C LEU A 110 9.31 -6.70 3.09
N SER A 111 9.10 -6.14 4.26
CA SER A 111 10.10 -5.30 4.91
C SER A 111 11.36 -6.09 5.25
N VAL A 112 11.19 -7.31 5.75
CA VAL A 112 12.32 -8.18 6.05
C VAL A 112 13.01 -8.64 4.78
N LYS A 113 12.24 -9.10 3.80
CA LYS A 113 12.78 -9.68 2.57
C LYS A 113 13.49 -8.65 1.68
N HIS A 114 12.96 -7.45 1.62
CA HIS A 114 13.46 -6.40 0.72
C HIS A 114 14.08 -5.21 1.43
N ASN A 115 14.22 -5.26 2.74
CA ASN A 115 14.86 -4.22 3.54
C ASN A 115 14.17 -2.86 3.43
N TYR A 116 12.85 -2.83 3.41
CA TYR A 116 12.14 -1.56 3.49
C TYR A 116 12.29 -0.98 4.88
N GLU A 117 12.67 0.29 4.92
CA GLU A 117 12.95 0.99 6.18
C GLU A 117 11.72 1.72 6.73
N ALA A 118 10.75 1.99 5.87
CA ALA A 118 9.51 2.64 6.25
C ALA A 118 8.37 2.15 5.37
N ILE A 119 7.17 2.15 5.93
CA ILE A 119 5.96 1.82 5.19
C ILE A 119 5.00 2.98 5.36
N LEU A 120 4.57 3.55 4.23
CA LEU A 120 3.58 4.61 4.22
C LEU A 120 2.25 4.04 3.76
N VAL A 121 1.23 4.24 4.56
CA VAL A 121 -0.11 3.73 4.28
C VAL A 121 -1.08 4.91 4.27
N GLY A 122 -1.69 5.15 3.10
CA GLY A 122 -2.75 6.11 3.00
C GLY A 122 -4.07 5.40 3.30
N HIS A 123 -4.74 5.79 4.41
CA HIS A 123 -6.04 5.24 4.73
C HIS A 123 -6.86 6.27 5.49
N HIS A 124 -8.13 6.06 5.46
CA HIS A 124 -9.09 6.97 6.06
C HIS A 124 -9.57 6.49 7.41
#